data_87301491d58cfdab84e5a7551ac8333c
#
_entry.id   87301491d58cfdab84e5a7551ac8333c
#
_cell.length_a   1.000
_cell.length_b   1.000
_cell.length_c   1.000
_cell.angle_alpha   90.00
_cell.angle_beta   90.00
_cell.angle_gamma   90.00
#
_symmetry.space_group_name_H-M   'P 1'
#
loop_
_entity.id
_entity.type
_entity.pdbx_description
1 polymer ?
#
loop_
_entity_poly.entity_id
_entity_poly.type
_entity_poly.pdbx_seq_one_letter_code
_entity_poly.pdbx_strand_id
1 'polypeptide(L)'
;MEFEGIIIEQLDTKTGTNPTTGMEWKRVSYVAQTEERSPQTVVFDVWDGRDGRIQRLHLQTGMKYRLFLNFEAKKNKEGKWFNVISAWSAREVSIIDENKNGEEQ
;
A
#
# COMPACT_ATOMS: atom_id res chain seq x y z
N MET A 1 10.22 -5.72 1.24
CA MET A 1 9.70 -6.12 2.56
C MET A 1 8.22 -6.48 2.46
N GLU A 2 7.80 -7.51 3.16
CA GLU A 2 6.41 -7.93 3.17
C GLU A 2 5.72 -7.45 4.45
N PHE A 3 4.47 -7.04 4.30
CA PHE A 3 3.63 -6.61 5.42
C PHE A 3 2.24 -7.19 5.21
N GLU A 4 1.75 -7.96 6.16
CA GLU A 4 0.42 -8.55 6.05
C GLU A 4 -0.53 -7.87 7.03
N GLY A 5 -1.62 -7.33 6.50
CA GLY A 5 -2.59 -6.61 7.31
C GLY A 5 -3.84 -6.24 6.54
N ILE A 6 -4.74 -5.57 7.25
CA ILE A 6 -6.01 -5.14 6.71
C ILE A 6 -5.91 -3.66 6.33
N ILE A 7 -6.44 -3.30 5.17
CA ILE A 7 -6.55 -1.88 4.80
C ILE A 7 -7.67 -1.28 5.65
N ILE A 8 -7.30 -0.36 6.52
CA ILE A 8 -8.28 0.26 7.42
C ILE A 8 -8.77 1.61 6.93
N GLU A 9 -8.02 2.24 6.02
CA GLU A 9 -8.39 3.55 5.51
C GLU A 9 -7.71 3.82 4.18
N GLN A 10 -8.43 4.49 3.27
CA GLN A 10 -7.86 5.04 2.05
C GLN A 10 -7.77 6.54 2.25
N LEU A 11 -6.58 7.08 2.06
CA LEU A 11 -6.33 8.50 2.21
C LEU A 11 -6.45 9.21 0.86
N ASP A 12 -5.92 10.42 0.78
CA ASP A 12 -6.06 11.26 -0.41
C ASP A 12 -5.43 10.65 -1.66
N THR A 13 -6.07 10.91 -2.78
CA THR A 13 -5.52 10.61 -4.11
C THR A 13 -4.93 11.89 -4.66
N LYS A 14 -3.69 11.81 -5.16
CA LYS A 14 -3.03 12.94 -5.80
C LYS A 14 -2.68 12.58 -7.24
N THR A 15 -2.79 13.56 -8.12
CA THR A 15 -2.42 13.40 -9.52
C THR A 15 -1.51 14.54 -9.91
N GLY A 16 -0.72 14.34 -10.95
CA GLY A 16 0.16 15.36 -11.45
C GLY A 16 0.74 14.97 -12.80
N THR A 17 1.55 15.87 -13.34
CA THR A 17 2.23 15.64 -14.60
C THR A 17 3.71 15.90 -14.40
N ASN A 18 4.54 14.96 -14.86
CA ASN A 18 5.98 15.12 -14.79
C ASN A 18 6.39 16.24 -15.77
N PRO A 19 6.97 17.34 -15.27
CA PRO A 19 7.29 18.48 -16.14
C PRO A 19 8.38 18.18 -17.17
N THR A 20 9.19 17.16 -16.93
CA THR A 20 10.27 16.78 -17.85
C THR A 20 9.77 15.88 -18.98
N THR A 21 8.92 14.91 -18.66
CA THR A 21 8.46 13.90 -19.63
C THR A 21 7.06 14.14 -20.13
N GLY A 22 6.27 15.00 -19.46
CA GLY A 22 4.87 15.21 -19.79
C GLY A 22 3.97 14.05 -19.39
N MET A 23 4.50 13.07 -18.70
CA MET A 23 3.71 11.88 -18.31
C MET A 23 2.89 12.16 -17.06
N GLU A 24 1.65 11.72 -17.10
CA GLU A 24 0.75 11.83 -15.95
C GLU A 24 1.06 10.73 -14.93
N TRP A 25 0.88 11.07 -13.66
CA TRP A 25 1.03 10.12 -12.57
C TRP A 25 -0.12 10.27 -11.57
N LYS A 26 -0.37 9.20 -10.84
CA LYS A 26 -1.38 9.18 -9.80
C LYS A 26 -0.81 8.47 -8.58
N ARG A 27 -1.14 8.96 -7.41
CA ARG A 27 -0.72 8.36 -6.14
C ARG A 27 -1.92 8.25 -5.22
N VAL A 28 -2.13 7.06 -4.66
CA VAL A 28 -3.15 6.83 -3.64
C VAL A 28 -2.43 6.35 -2.39
N SER A 29 -2.77 6.90 -1.25
CA SER A 29 -2.20 6.50 0.04
C SER A 29 -3.22 5.68 0.82
N TYR A 30 -2.71 4.67 1.52
CA TYR A 30 -3.54 3.76 2.31
C TYR A 30 -2.94 3.57 3.68
N VAL A 31 -3.79 3.18 4.62
CA VAL A 31 -3.36 2.78 5.96
C VAL A 31 -3.68 1.30 6.13
N ALA A 32 -2.69 0.51 6.50
CA ALA A 32 -2.86 -0.90 6.77
C ALA A 32 -2.44 -1.21 8.20
N GLN A 33 -3.10 -2.18 8.81
CA GLN A 33 -2.85 -2.55 10.19
C GLN A 33 -2.81 -4.07 10.34
N THR A 34 -1.83 -4.56 11.11
CA THR A 34 -1.74 -5.99 11.41
C THR A 34 -2.84 -6.41 12.37
N GLU A 35 -3.12 -7.71 12.39
CA GLU A 35 -4.13 -8.28 13.28
C GLU A 35 -3.53 -8.84 14.56
N GLU A 36 -2.46 -8.26 15.02
CA GLU A 36 -1.77 -8.70 16.22
C GLU A 36 -2.39 -8.11 17.48
N ARG A 37 -2.03 -8.67 18.62
CA ARG A 37 -2.45 -8.14 19.92
C ARG A 37 -2.03 -6.69 20.11
N SER A 38 -0.82 -6.37 19.65
CA SER A 38 -0.31 -5.00 19.61
C SER A 38 -0.17 -4.63 18.14
N PRO A 39 -1.23 -4.12 17.51
CA PRO A 39 -1.22 -3.90 16.07
C PRO A 39 -0.16 -2.91 15.63
N GLN A 40 0.48 -3.21 14.52
CA GLN A 40 1.38 -2.30 13.84
C GLN A 40 0.63 -1.69 12.67
N THR A 41 0.83 -0.39 12.49
CA THR A 41 0.14 0.36 11.45
C THR A 41 1.16 0.98 10.52
N VAL A 42 0.88 0.92 9.24
CA VAL A 42 1.75 1.52 8.22
C VAL A 42 0.93 2.36 7.26
N VAL A 43 1.48 3.51 6.90
CA VAL A 43 0.93 4.34 5.83
C VAL A 43 1.83 4.12 4.62
N PHE A 44 1.25 3.78 3.49
CA PHE A 44 2.02 3.52 2.28
C PHE A 44 1.33 4.09 1.06
N ASP A 45 2.11 4.33 0.02
CA ASP A 45 1.63 4.90 -1.23
C ASP A 45 1.64 3.85 -2.33
N VAL A 46 0.67 3.96 -3.23
CA VAL A 46 0.70 3.22 -4.49
C VAL A 46 0.82 4.25 -5.60
N TRP A 47 1.91 4.19 -6.35
CA TRP A 47 2.16 5.08 -7.46
C TRP A 47 1.76 4.40 -8.76
N ASP A 48 1.12 5.15 -9.62
CA ASP A 48 0.65 4.65 -10.90
C ASP A 48 1.00 5.66 -11.99
N GLY A 49 1.63 5.16 -13.04
CA GLY A 49 1.83 5.92 -14.26
C GLY A 49 0.93 5.35 -15.35
N ARG A 50 1.56 4.70 -16.33
CA ARG A 50 0.84 4.08 -17.44
C ARG A 50 0.52 2.62 -17.19
N ASP A 51 1.08 2.02 -16.16
CA ASP A 51 0.99 0.58 -15.93
C ASP A 51 -0.32 0.14 -15.28
N GLY A 52 -1.17 1.08 -14.85
CA GLY A 52 -2.44 0.76 -14.22
C GLY A 52 -2.30 0.06 -12.87
N ARG A 53 -1.22 0.33 -12.14
CA ARG A 53 -0.92 -0.36 -10.89
C ARG A 53 -2.02 -0.22 -9.86
N ILE A 54 -2.56 0.99 -9.69
CA ILE A 54 -3.62 1.23 -8.70
C ILE A 54 -4.82 0.34 -8.98
N GLN A 55 -5.23 0.27 -10.24
CA GLN A 55 -6.35 -0.54 -10.66
C GLN A 55 -6.04 -2.03 -10.56
N ARG A 56 -4.81 -2.42 -10.91
CA ARG A 56 -4.39 -3.82 -10.86
C ARG A 56 -4.32 -4.35 -9.43
N LEU A 57 -3.80 -3.57 -8.50
CA LEU A 57 -3.72 -3.98 -7.11
C LEU A 57 -5.10 -4.00 -6.46
N HIS A 58 -5.97 -3.09 -6.86
CA HIS A 58 -7.37 -3.05 -6.43
C HIS A 58 -7.54 -3.19 -4.92
N LEU A 59 -6.83 -2.36 -4.16
CA LEU A 59 -6.87 -2.43 -2.71
C LEU A 59 -8.18 -1.84 -2.19
N GLN A 60 -8.84 -2.58 -1.31
CA GLN A 60 -10.13 -2.19 -0.74
C GLN A 60 -10.07 -2.15 0.78
N THR A 61 -10.71 -1.14 1.35
CA THR A 61 -10.84 -1.01 2.79
C THR A 61 -11.58 -2.21 3.37
N GLY A 62 -11.07 -2.74 4.46
CA GLY A 62 -11.65 -3.92 5.12
C GLY A 62 -11.11 -5.24 4.64
N MET A 63 -10.31 -5.24 3.58
CA MET A 63 -9.74 -6.45 3.03
C MET A 63 -8.31 -6.64 3.52
N LYS A 64 -7.91 -7.91 3.65
CA LYS A 64 -6.58 -8.26 4.11
C LYS A 64 -5.67 -8.60 2.95
N TYR A 65 -4.46 -8.07 2.99
CA TYR A 65 -3.47 -8.28 1.93
C TYR A 65 -2.10 -8.58 2.50
N ARG A 66 -1.32 -9.29 1.71
CA ARG A 66 0.12 -9.33 1.87
C ARG A 66 0.68 -8.28 0.92
N LEU A 67 1.26 -7.24 1.50
CA LEU A 67 1.78 -6.11 0.75
C LEU A 67 3.29 -6.25 0.56
N PHE A 68 3.75 -5.95 -0.63
CA PHE A 68 5.18 -5.95 -0.95
C PHE A 68 5.63 -4.50 -1.01
N LEU A 69 6.40 -4.11 0.00
CA LEU A 69 6.73 -2.71 0.23
C LEU A 69 8.19 -2.40 -0.05
N ASN A 70 8.41 -1.18 -0.54
CA ASN A 70 9.73 -0.58 -0.62
C ASN A 70 9.81 0.54 0.39
N PHE A 71 10.96 0.64 1.04
CA PHE A 71 11.27 1.75 1.96
C PHE A 71 12.34 2.60 1.32
N GLU A 72 12.13 3.91 1.30
CA GLU A 72 13.06 4.84 0.72
C GLU A 72 13.16 6.08 1.60
N ALA A 73 14.37 6.53 1.86
CA ALA A 73 14.59 7.78 2.55
C ALA A 73 14.86 8.87 1.52
N LYS A 74 14.18 9.99 1.67
CA LYS A 74 14.35 11.13 0.77
C LYS A 74 14.67 12.37 1.59
N LYS A 75 15.36 13.31 0.96
CA LYS A 75 15.73 14.57 1.60
C LYS A 75 14.97 15.69 0.91
N ASN A 76 14.29 16.54 1.70
CA ASN A 76 13.56 17.66 1.13
C ASN A 76 14.49 18.86 0.88
N LYS A 77 13.92 19.95 0.33
CA LYS A 77 14.68 21.16 0.01
C LYS A 77 15.30 21.82 1.25
N GLU A 78 14.72 21.60 2.41
CA GLU A 78 15.20 22.15 3.65
C GLU A 78 16.28 21.30 4.31
N GLY A 79 16.64 20.19 3.68
CA GLY A 79 17.66 19.29 4.17
C GLY A 79 17.17 18.28 5.20
N LYS A 80 15.87 18.14 5.37
CA LYS A 80 15.31 17.16 6.30
C LYS A 80 15.05 15.83 5.61
N TRP A 81 15.40 14.75 6.29
CA TRP A 81 15.14 13.41 5.82
C TRP A 81 13.73 12.95 6.21
N PHE A 82 13.10 12.22 5.32
CA PHE A 82 11.80 11.58 5.61
C PHE A 82 11.74 10.24 4.90
N ASN A 83 10.92 9.36 5.44
CA ASN A 83 10.73 8.03 4.89
C ASN A 83 9.51 7.99 3.98
N VAL A 84 9.65 7.29 2.86
CA VAL A 84 8.55 7.02 1.94
C VAL A 84 8.41 5.51 1.84
N ILE A 85 7.21 5.03 2.06
CA ILE A 85 6.89 3.61 1.96
C ILE A 85 5.91 3.46 0.80
N SER A 86 6.23 2.61 -0.15
CA SER A 86 5.37 2.37 -1.30
C SER A 86 5.15 0.88 -1.52
N ALA A 87 3.98 0.53 -2.02
CA ALA A 87 3.67 -0.85 -2.38
C ALA A 87 3.82 -1.01 -3.89
N TRP A 88 4.59 -2.03 -4.29
CA TRP A 88 4.77 -2.35 -5.70
C TRP A 88 3.96 -3.58 -6.11
N SER A 89 3.48 -4.35 -5.14
CA SER A 89 2.64 -5.51 -5.39
C SER A 89 1.83 -5.83 -4.14
N ALA A 90 0.75 -6.57 -4.31
CA ALA A 90 -0.10 -7.02 -3.22
C ALA A 90 -0.78 -8.32 -3.60
N ARG A 91 -1.04 -9.16 -2.60
CA ARG A 91 -1.78 -10.39 -2.75
C ARG A 91 -2.88 -10.42 -1.71
N GLU A 92 -4.12 -10.63 -2.13
CA GLU A 92 -5.23 -10.76 -1.20
C GLU A 92 -5.08 -12.03 -0.37
N VAL A 93 -5.28 -11.89 0.94
CA VAL A 93 -5.30 -13.03 1.86
C VAL A 93 -6.75 -13.29 2.23
N SER A 94 -7.24 -14.46 1.83
CA SER A 94 -8.63 -14.78 2.05
C SER A 94 -8.90 -15.20 3.49
N ILE A 95 -9.83 -14.49 4.13
CA ILE A 95 -10.29 -14.84 5.47
C ILE A 95 -11.02 -16.18 5.43
N ILE A 96 -11.69 -16.46 4.32
CA ILE A 96 -12.42 -17.72 4.12
C ILE A 96 -11.46 -18.92 4.17
N ASP A 97 -10.28 -18.78 3.59
CA ASP A 97 -9.28 -19.84 3.60
C ASP A 97 -8.79 -20.12 5.01
N GLU A 98 -8.62 -19.09 5.82
CA GLU A 98 -8.23 -19.25 7.21
C GLU A 98 -9.31 -19.98 8.01
N ASN A 99 -10.55 -19.62 7.81
CA ASN A 99 -11.67 -20.29 8.46
C ASN A 99 -11.81 -21.72 8.01
N LYS A 100 -11.64 -21.97 6.73
CA LYS A 100 -11.69 -23.31 6.17
C LYS A 100 -10.62 -24.21 6.77
N ASN A 101 -9.44 -23.71 6.92
CA ASN A 101 -8.36 -24.47 7.54
C ASN A 101 -8.69 -24.82 9.00
N GLY A 102 -9.32 -23.91 9.70
CA GLY A 102 -9.76 -24.16 11.06
C GLY A 102 -10.86 -25.21 11.13
N GLU A 103 -11.75 -25.22 10.19
CA GLU A 103 -12.84 -26.19 10.13
C GLU A 103 -12.38 -27.61 9.82
N GLU A 104 -11.34 -27.74 9.07
CA GLU A 104 -10.80 -29.05 8.72
C GLU A 104 -10.11 -29.74 9.88
N GLN A 105 -9.86 -29.03 10.93
CA GLN A 105 -9.25 -29.57 12.12
C GLN A 105 -10.30 -30.10 13.10
#